data_6d4d409120afc3fc3131241172ed4051
#
_entry.id   6d4d409120afc3fc3131241172ed4051
#
_cell.length_a   1.000
_cell.length_b   1.000
_cell.length_c   1.000
_cell.angle_alpha   90.00
_cell.angle_beta   90.00
_cell.angle_gamma   90.00
#
_symmetry.space_group_name_H-M   'P 1'
#
loop_
_entity.id
_entity.type
_entity.pdbx_description
1 polymer ?
#
loop_
_entity_poly.entity_id
_entity_poly.type
_entity_poly.pdbx_seq_one_letter_code
_entity_poly.pdbx_strand_id
1 'polypeptide(L)'
;MKAYLWFLGALMLFFALPFPCLLYYGTSWPMDLGHRSAPWLALGLLATSLALWLVLLYAFLHYLLLAPPRALQRVRSILANGEPRSARIEQAEQTGVQVRGFAQWRLQLAFDNLSGTPITETLVVVDSKPQLQRFAVGRQVDVLLSRTPGTSPNLMLEGAQPELDRASLWRRAIGGLVGIVGVAAAYVMAYRLQSDGMGWTFLGFGHPLLICPLVLCIYLIGLRLLARLLAGTLQIDARGEALKYRGIGAEARVLDVRQTGTYVNEQPQVEFQLEYLDREGNVQQASVRRFVALLDLANIPRGQVDILYDPDDRRSVRMEDA
;
A
#
# COMPACT_ATOMS: atom_id res chain seq x y z
N MET A 1 -5.99 14.52 9.59
CA MET A 1 -5.03 13.50 9.11
C MET A 1 -4.26 13.92 7.85
N LYS A 2 -4.91 14.40 6.76
CA LYS A 2 -4.19 14.82 5.52
C LYS A 2 -3.15 15.93 5.76
N ALA A 3 -3.48 16.97 6.53
CA ALA A 3 -2.55 18.07 6.82
C ALA A 3 -1.30 17.63 7.56
N TYR A 4 -1.42 16.70 8.51
CA TYR A 4 -0.31 16.13 9.24
C TYR A 4 0.65 15.34 8.32
N LEU A 5 0.11 14.53 7.40
CA LEU A 5 0.92 13.80 6.43
C LEU A 5 1.67 14.73 5.47
N TRP A 6 1.04 15.84 5.04
CA TRP A 6 1.70 16.87 4.24
C TRP A 6 2.82 17.56 5.00
N PHE A 7 2.59 17.90 6.28
CA PHE A 7 3.62 18.50 7.15
C PHE A 7 4.81 17.57 7.34
N LEU A 8 4.54 16.29 7.65
CA LEU A 8 5.60 15.29 7.81
C LEU A 8 6.40 15.08 6.53
N GLY A 9 5.73 15.01 5.37
CA GLY A 9 6.37 14.90 4.06
C GLY A 9 7.25 16.12 3.74
N ALA A 10 6.77 17.34 4.02
CA ALA A 10 7.53 18.57 3.84
C ALA A 10 8.75 18.62 4.77
N LEU A 11 8.60 18.19 6.02
CA LEU A 11 9.69 18.12 7.01
C LEU A 11 10.77 17.12 6.55
N MET A 12 10.37 15.93 6.11
CA MET A 12 11.31 14.93 5.58
C MET A 12 12.06 15.47 4.36
N LEU A 13 11.34 16.14 3.44
CA LEU A 13 11.96 16.74 2.25
C LEU A 13 12.94 17.86 2.62
N PHE A 14 12.61 18.68 3.63
CA PHE A 14 13.50 19.70 4.16
C PHE A 14 14.81 19.09 4.68
N PHE A 15 14.74 18.05 5.51
CA PHE A 15 15.93 17.39 6.04
C PHE A 15 16.72 16.61 4.99
N ALA A 16 16.10 16.22 3.88
CA ALA A 16 16.77 15.49 2.81
C ALA A 16 17.48 16.40 1.78
N LEU A 17 16.97 17.61 1.53
CA LEU A 17 17.47 18.46 0.44
C LEU A 17 18.05 19.79 0.97
N PRO A 18 17.26 20.77 1.47
CA PRO A 18 17.83 22.05 1.86
C PRO A 18 18.75 21.96 3.08
N PHE A 19 18.41 21.15 4.07
CA PHE A 19 19.18 21.08 5.32
C PHE A 19 20.63 20.60 5.13
N PRO A 20 20.96 19.52 4.39
CA PRO A 20 22.35 19.17 4.09
C PRO A 20 23.11 20.27 3.33
N CYS A 21 22.41 20.96 2.40
CA CYS A 21 23.00 22.10 1.69
C CYS A 21 23.31 23.25 2.64
N LEU A 22 22.38 23.63 3.50
CA LEU A 22 22.57 24.71 4.49
C LEU A 22 23.69 24.36 5.46
N LEU A 23 23.77 23.13 5.93
CA LEU A 23 24.81 22.66 6.82
C LEU A 23 26.19 22.75 6.14
N TYR A 24 26.31 22.15 4.95
CA TYR A 24 27.57 22.11 4.23
C TYR A 24 28.08 23.52 3.86
N TYR A 25 27.25 24.32 3.19
CA TYR A 25 27.67 25.64 2.75
C TYR A 25 27.69 26.67 3.90
N GLY A 26 26.88 26.49 4.95
CA GLY A 26 26.88 27.37 6.12
C GLY A 26 28.07 27.18 7.06
N THR A 27 28.59 25.94 7.17
CA THR A 27 29.74 25.61 8.01
C THR A 27 31.08 25.71 7.28
N SER A 28 31.06 25.62 5.96
CA SER A 28 32.29 25.65 5.11
C SER A 28 32.52 27.01 4.44
N TRP A 29 31.91 28.07 4.93
CA TRP A 29 32.10 29.40 4.37
C TRP A 29 33.09 30.23 5.21
N PRO A 30 34.15 30.85 4.59
CA PRO A 30 34.55 30.73 3.18
C PRO A 30 35.00 29.30 2.85
N MET A 31 34.71 28.82 1.63
CA MET A 31 35.07 27.48 1.23
C MET A 31 36.54 27.21 1.44
N ASP A 32 36.86 26.34 2.40
CA ASP A 32 38.21 25.81 2.57
C ASP A 32 38.48 24.80 1.43
N LEU A 33 39.03 25.32 0.34
CA LEU A 33 39.42 24.52 -0.84
C LEU A 33 40.63 23.61 -0.57
N GLY A 34 41.15 23.61 0.69
CA GLY A 34 42.32 22.83 1.09
C GLY A 34 42.10 21.31 1.15
N HIS A 35 40.86 20.86 1.40
CA HIS A 35 40.56 19.45 1.51
C HIS A 35 39.99 18.92 0.20
N ARG A 36 40.84 18.50 -0.74
CA ARG A 36 40.47 17.85 -1.99
C ARG A 36 40.62 16.36 -1.89
N SER A 37 39.61 15.64 -2.32
CA SER A 37 39.65 14.16 -2.41
C SER A 37 40.60 13.71 -3.52
N ALA A 38 41.22 12.55 -3.33
CA ALA A 38 41.97 11.92 -4.42
C ALA A 38 41.06 11.70 -5.64
N PRO A 39 41.56 11.90 -6.88
CA PRO A 39 40.72 11.85 -8.09
C PRO A 39 39.90 10.56 -8.23
N TRP A 40 40.49 9.42 -7.90
CA TRP A 40 39.77 8.12 -7.94
C TRP A 40 38.63 8.04 -6.92
N LEU A 41 38.83 8.61 -5.71
CA LEU A 41 37.81 8.67 -4.66
C LEU A 41 36.66 9.60 -5.08
N ALA A 42 36.98 10.78 -5.60
CA ALA A 42 36.00 11.75 -6.07
C ALA A 42 35.12 11.17 -7.19
N LEU A 43 35.71 10.44 -8.14
CA LEU A 43 34.98 9.74 -9.21
C LEU A 43 34.12 8.61 -8.64
N GLY A 44 34.60 7.86 -7.66
CA GLY A 44 33.82 6.84 -6.96
C GLY A 44 32.60 7.42 -6.24
N LEU A 45 32.79 8.57 -5.52
CA LEU A 45 31.70 9.28 -4.86
C LEU A 45 30.67 9.83 -5.87
N LEU A 46 31.15 10.39 -7.00
CA LEU A 46 30.27 10.84 -8.08
C LEU A 46 29.43 9.69 -8.64
N ALA A 47 30.07 8.56 -8.96
CA ALA A 47 29.37 7.37 -9.47
C ALA A 47 28.33 6.87 -8.47
N THR A 48 28.68 6.82 -7.18
CA THR A 48 27.75 6.43 -6.11
C THR A 48 26.57 7.41 -6.03
N SER A 49 26.83 8.71 -6.06
CA SER A 49 25.79 9.73 -6.03
C SER A 49 24.81 9.60 -7.21
N LEU A 50 25.34 9.42 -8.42
CA LEU A 50 24.53 9.20 -9.62
C LEU A 50 23.72 7.89 -9.53
N ALA A 51 24.30 6.81 -9.01
CA ALA A 51 23.60 5.56 -8.79
C ALA A 51 22.43 5.71 -7.81
N LEU A 52 22.60 6.46 -6.71
CA LEU A 52 21.53 6.76 -5.77
C LEU A 52 20.38 7.55 -6.44
N TRP A 53 20.70 8.54 -7.28
CA TRP A 53 19.68 9.25 -8.03
C TRP A 53 18.96 8.36 -9.05
N LEU A 54 19.64 7.42 -9.69
CA LEU A 54 19.01 6.44 -10.59
C LEU A 54 18.04 5.52 -9.81
N VAL A 55 18.39 5.10 -8.60
CA VAL A 55 17.47 4.32 -7.73
C VAL A 55 16.23 5.13 -7.39
N LEU A 56 16.39 6.40 -7.04
CA LEU A 56 15.28 7.31 -6.75
C LEU A 56 14.39 7.54 -7.98
N LEU A 57 15.00 7.75 -9.14
CA LEU A 57 14.28 7.90 -10.42
C LEU A 57 13.50 6.64 -10.76
N TYR A 58 14.12 5.47 -10.64
CA TYR A 58 13.44 4.19 -10.83
C TYR A 58 12.24 4.04 -9.88
N ALA A 59 12.43 4.36 -8.59
CA ALA A 59 11.35 4.32 -7.62
C ALA A 59 10.21 5.28 -7.99
N PHE A 60 10.55 6.51 -8.38
CA PHE A 60 9.58 7.50 -8.84
C PHE A 60 8.78 7.00 -10.06
N LEU A 61 9.46 6.51 -11.10
CA LEU A 61 8.82 5.96 -12.29
C LEU A 61 7.90 4.79 -11.95
N HIS A 62 8.40 3.85 -11.15
CA HIS A 62 7.66 2.64 -10.80
C HIS A 62 6.41 2.91 -9.96
N TYR A 63 6.52 3.73 -8.89
CA TYR A 63 5.44 3.92 -7.93
C TYR A 63 4.51 5.08 -8.26
N LEU A 64 5.02 6.17 -8.84
CA LEU A 64 4.24 7.38 -9.09
C LEU A 64 3.67 7.47 -10.51
N LEU A 65 4.38 6.95 -11.51
CA LEU A 65 3.91 7.02 -12.89
C LEU A 65 3.30 5.70 -13.38
N LEU A 66 3.90 4.54 -13.07
CA LEU A 66 3.45 3.26 -13.60
C LEU A 66 2.40 2.55 -12.73
N ALA A 67 2.33 2.84 -11.43
CA ALA A 67 1.34 2.20 -10.56
C ALA A 67 -0.11 2.54 -10.92
N PRO A 68 -0.51 3.80 -11.20
CA PRO A 68 -1.88 4.13 -11.58
C PRO A 68 -2.37 3.45 -12.85
N PRO A 69 -1.63 3.46 -13.99
CA PRO A 69 -2.07 2.73 -15.19
C PRO A 69 -2.11 1.21 -14.99
N ARG A 70 -1.22 0.63 -14.19
CA ARG A 70 -1.28 -0.81 -13.84
C ARG A 70 -2.51 -1.14 -13.01
N ALA A 71 -2.87 -0.31 -12.04
CA ALA A 71 -4.11 -0.45 -11.28
C ALA A 71 -5.33 -0.39 -12.21
N LEU A 72 -5.36 0.56 -13.14
CA LEU A 72 -6.42 0.65 -14.14
C LEU A 72 -6.51 -0.59 -15.04
N GLN A 73 -5.37 -1.14 -15.48
CA GLN A 73 -5.36 -2.37 -16.27
C GLN A 73 -5.97 -3.55 -15.50
N ARG A 74 -5.68 -3.68 -14.20
CA ARG A 74 -6.30 -4.71 -13.34
C ARG A 74 -7.81 -4.54 -13.26
N VAL A 75 -8.28 -3.31 -13.00
CA VAL A 75 -9.72 -3.02 -12.98
C VAL A 75 -10.37 -3.39 -14.31
N ARG A 76 -9.77 -3.01 -15.43
CA ARG A 76 -10.27 -3.37 -16.77
C ARG A 76 -10.28 -4.88 -17.01
N SER A 77 -9.28 -5.61 -16.51
CA SER A 77 -9.26 -7.08 -16.63
C SER A 77 -10.38 -7.74 -15.83
N ILE A 78 -10.76 -7.19 -14.68
CA ILE A 78 -11.92 -7.67 -13.91
C ILE A 78 -13.22 -7.37 -14.65
N LEU A 79 -13.36 -6.18 -15.21
CA LEU A 79 -14.56 -5.80 -15.99
C LEU A 79 -14.73 -6.65 -17.26
N ALA A 80 -13.62 -7.09 -17.88
CA ALA A 80 -13.67 -7.92 -19.10
C ALA A 80 -13.82 -9.41 -18.83
N ASN A 81 -13.21 -9.94 -17.77
CA ASN A 81 -13.07 -11.38 -17.53
C ASN A 81 -13.53 -11.80 -16.12
N GLY A 82 -14.10 -10.89 -15.33
CA GLY A 82 -14.58 -11.18 -13.98
C GLY A 82 -15.75 -12.14 -13.98
N GLU A 83 -15.93 -12.84 -12.87
CA GLU A 83 -17.06 -13.73 -12.62
C GLU A 83 -18.26 -12.91 -12.15
N PRO A 84 -19.40 -12.90 -12.85
CA PRO A 84 -20.57 -12.13 -12.44
C PRO A 84 -21.24 -12.77 -11.22
N ARG A 85 -21.64 -11.91 -10.27
CA ARG A 85 -22.44 -12.29 -9.09
C ARG A 85 -23.49 -11.20 -8.86
N SER A 86 -24.66 -11.61 -8.36
CA SER A 86 -25.67 -10.68 -7.87
C SER A 86 -25.43 -10.45 -6.38
N ALA A 87 -25.24 -9.19 -5.99
CA ALA A 87 -24.98 -8.76 -4.63
C ALA A 87 -26.17 -7.96 -4.09
N ARG A 88 -26.55 -8.23 -2.83
CA ARG A 88 -27.58 -7.47 -2.13
C ARG A 88 -26.92 -6.37 -1.30
N ILE A 89 -27.43 -5.16 -1.37
CA ILE A 89 -26.97 -4.04 -0.52
C ILE A 89 -27.60 -4.19 0.85
N GLU A 90 -26.78 -4.44 1.87
CA GLU A 90 -27.21 -4.51 3.27
C GLU A 90 -27.15 -3.14 3.95
N GLN A 91 -26.10 -2.36 3.65
CA GLN A 91 -25.95 -1.01 4.19
C GLN A 91 -25.43 -0.08 3.08
N ALA A 92 -25.86 1.16 3.14
CA ALA A 92 -25.44 2.21 2.23
C ALA A 92 -25.29 3.54 2.98
N GLU A 93 -24.07 4.06 3.04
CA GLU A 93 -23.74 5.30 3.73
C GLU A 93 -23.03 6.26 2.80
N GLN A 94 -23.36 7.54 2.86
CA GLN A 94 -22.58 8.57 2.18
C GLN A 94 -21.31 8.88 2.98
N THR A 95 -20.16 8.84 2.34
CA THR A 95 -18.86 9.13 3.00
C THR A 95 -18.64 10.63 3.27
N GLY A 96 -19.54 11.51 2.80
CA GLY A 96 -19.37 12.97 2.85
C GLY A 96 -18.36 13.50 1.83
N VAL A 97 -17.71 12.64 1.06
CA VAL A 97 -16.75 13.00 0.01
C VAL A 97 -17.48 13.13 -1.32
N GLN A 98 -17.17 14.19 -2.07
CA GLN A 98 -17.62 14.33 -3.46
C GLN A 98 -16.44 14.14 -4.41
N VAL A 99 -16.65 13.35 -5.45
CA VAL A 99 -15.70 13.12 -6.52
C VAL A 99 -16.31 13.65 -7.83
N ARG A 100 -15.73 14.70 -8.41
CA ARG A 100 -16.24 15.37 -9.63
C ARG A 100 -17.70 15.82 -9.50
N GLY A 101 -18.12 16.27 -8.31
CA GLY A 101 -19.50 16.72 -8.04
C GLY A 101 -20.50 15.61 -7.75
N PHE A 102 -20.08 14.35 -7.73
CA PHE A 102 -20.92 13.20 -7.38
C PHE A 102 -20.60 12.69 -5.97
N ALA A 103 -21.63 12.28 -5.23
CA ALA A 103 -21.50 11.74 -3.90
C ALA A 103 -20.81 10.38 -3.94
N GLN A 104 -19.90 10.15 -2.99
CA GLN A 104 -19.26 8.86 -2.76
C GLN A 104 -20.04 8.09 -1.69
N TRP A 105 -20.31 6.82 -1.96
CA TRP A 105 -21.05 5.91 -1.10
C TRP A 105 -20.14 4.77 -0.63
N ARG A 106 -20.33 4.36 0.60
CA ARG A 106 -19.81 3.12 1.17
C ARG A 106 -20.97 2.13 1.21
N LEU A 107 -20.86 1.04 0.47
CA LEU A 107 -21.87 0.00 0.36
C LEU A 107 -21.35 -1.26 1.06
N GLN A 108 -22.17 -1.87 1.90
CA GLN A 108 -21.95 -3.22 2.40
C GLN A 108 -22.77 -4.17 1.53
N LEU A 109 -22.10 -5.09 0.86
CA LEU A 109 -22.64 -5.99 -0.15
C LEU A 109 -22.56 -7.43 0.35
N ALA A 110 -23.68 -8.15 0.34
CA ALA A 110 -23.73 -9.59 0.59
C ALA A 110 -23.91 -10.34 -0.72
N PHE A 111 -23.05 -11.31 -0.98
CA PHE A 111 -23.07 -12.14 -2.20
C PHE A 111 -22.28 -13.43 -2.00
N ASP A 112 -22.46 -14.40 -2.92
CA ASP A 112 -21.72 -15.65 -2.90
C ASP A 112 -20.34 -15.46 -3.55
N ASN A 113 -19.30 -15.93 -2.88
CA ASN A 113 -17.94 -15.92 -3.42
C ASN A 113 -17.79 -16.91 -4.60
N LEU A 114 -16.55 -17.06 -5.11
CA LEU A 114 -16.28 -17.96 -6.25
C LEU A 114 -16.59 -19.43 -5.94
N SER A 115 -16.55 -19.84 -4.67
CA SER A 115 -16.83 -21.20 -4.20
C SER A 115 -18.29 -21.41 -3.78
N GLY A 116 -19.15 -20.37 -3.88
CA GLY A 116 -20.56 -20.43 -3.49
C GLY A 116 -20.79 -20.23 -1.98
N THR A 117 -19.81 -19.71 -1.26
CA THR A 117 -19.97 -19.34 0.16
C THR A 117 -20.48 -17.89 0.26
N PRO A 118 -21.53 -17.61 1.04
CA PRO A 118 -22.01 -16.25 1.25
C PRO A 118 -20.97 -15.44 2.01
N ILE A 119 -20.63 -14.26 1.52
CA ILE A 119 -19.70 -13.33 2.14
C ILE A 119 -20.24 -11.91 2.11
N THR A 120 -19.75 -11.10 3.03
CA THR A 120 -20.05 -9.65 3.07
C THR A 120 -18.78 -8.84 2.76
N GLU A 121 -18.90 -7.83 1.88
CA GLU A 121 -17.79 -6.97 1.49
C GLU A 121 -18.20 -5.50 1.44
N THR A 122 -17.27 -4.63 1.83
CA THR A 122 -17.47 -3.18 1.75
C THR A 122 -16.86 -2.62 0.47
N LEU A 123 -17.70 -1.99 -0.35
CA LEU A 123 -17.28 -1.35 -1.59
C LEU A 123 -17.54 0.17 -1.53
N VAL A 124 -16.53 0.95 -1.90
CA VAL A 124 -16.66 2.41 -2.00
C VAL A 124 -16.86 2.78 -3.47
N VAL A 125 -17.96 3.44 -3.76
CA VAL A 125 -18.39 3.79 -5.14
C VAL A 125 -18.79 5.25 -5.26
N VAL A 126 -18.70 5.79 -6.46
CA VAL A 126 -19.19 7.14 -6.78
C VAL A 126 -20.50 7.02 -7.53
N ASP A 127 -21.56 7.67 -7.06
CA ASP A 127 -22.86 7.65 -7.72
C ASP A 127 -22.93 8.69 -8.82
N SER A 128 -22.61 8.29 -10.04
CA SER A 128 -22.73 9.15 -11.23
C SER A 128 -24.16 9.36 -11.73
N LYS A 129 -25.15 8.63 -11.16
CA LYS A 129 -26.56 8.68 -11.58
C LYS A 129 -27.49 8.67 -10.35
N PRO A 130 -27.43 9.69 -9.48
CA PRO A 130 -28.15 9.71 -8.21
C PRO A 130 -29.68 9.64 -8.38
N GLN A 131 -30.19 10.13 -9.52
CA GLN A 131 -31.62 10.09 -9.86
C GLN A 131 -32.19 8.66 -9.96
N LEU A 132 -31.33 7.64 -10.16
CA LEU A 132 -31.75 6.24 -10.27
C LEU A 132 -31.84 5.53 -8.90
N GLN A 133 -31.40 6.17 -7.81
CA GLN A 133 -31.36 5.60 -6.47
C GLN A 133 -30.81 4.16 -6.43
N ARG A 134 -29.72 3.93 -7.18
CA ARG A 134 -29.18 2.59 -7.42
C ARG A 134 -28.68 1.90 -6.14
N PHE A 135 -28.31 2.68 -5.13
CA PHE A 135 -27.67 2.20 -3.91
C PHE A 135 -28.62 2.21 -2.70
N ALA A 136 -29.92 1.97 -2.93
CA ALA A 136 -30.87 1.80 -1.83
C ALA A 136 -30.65 0.44 -1.13
N VAL A 137 -30.76 0.44 0.19
CA VAL A 137 -30.67 -0.78 1.01
C VAL A 137 -31.71 -1.81 0.56
N GLY A 138 -31.33 -3.08 0.51
CA GLY A 138 -32.16 -4.19 0.05
C GLY A 138 -32.17 -4.40 -1.46
N ARG A 139 -31.62 -3.48 -2.25
CA ARG A 139 -31.55 -3.60 -3.70
C ARG A 139 -30.44 -4.55 -4.13
N GLN A 140 -30.65 -5.24 -5.24
CA GLN A 140 -29.61 -6.07 -5.87
C GLN A 140 -28.81 -5.25 -6.86
N VAL A 141 -27.51 -5.49 -6.90
CA VAL A 141 -26.56 -4.91 -7.86
C VAL A 141 -25.69 -6.01 -8.40
N ASP A 142 -25.36 -5.94 -9.68
CA ASP A 142 -24.47 -6.90 -10.30
C ASP A 142 -23.01 -6.47 -10.09
N VAL A 143 -22.20 -7.43 -9.64
CA VAL A 143 -20.79 -7.25 -9.33
C VAL A 143 -19.94 -8.26 -10.09
N LEU A 144 -18.71 -7.91 -10.34
CA LEU A 144 -17.73 -8.74 -11.01
C LEU A 144 -16.60 -9.06 -10.04
N LEU A 145 -16.37 -10.35 -9.81
CA LEU A 145 -15.29 -10.85 -8.97
C LEU A 145 -14.03 -11.15 -9.80
N SER A 146 -12.88 -10.84 -9.25
CA SER A 146 -11.61 -11.24 -9.83
C SER A 146 -11.46 -12.76 -9.77
N ARG A 147 -11.16 -13.41 -10.90
CA ARG A 147 -10.87 -14.86 -10.95
C ARG A 147 -9.54 -15.21 -10.26
N THR A 148 -8.66 -14.24 -10.07
CA THR A 148 -7.39 -14.38 -9.35
C THR A 148 -7.37 -13.40 -8.17
N PRO A 149 -8.13 -13.68 -7.09
CA PRO A 149 -8.18 -12.81 -5.93
C PRO A 149 -6.82 -12.79 -5.20
N GLY A 150 -6.59 -11.73 -4.42
CA GLY A 150 -5.38 -11.56 -3.61
C GLY A 150 -4.69 -10.22 -3.82
N THR A 151 -4.96 -9.51 -4.93
CA THR A 151 -4.48 -8.14 -5.15
C THR A 151 -5.66 -7.21 -5.42
N SER A 152 -5.94 -6.32 -4.48
CA SER A 152 -7.01 -5.32 -4.61
C SER A 152 -6.89 -4.50 -5.92
N PRO A 153 -8.04 -4.19 -6.57
CA PRO A 153 -9.39 -4.55 -6.20
C PRO A 153 -9.75 -6.00 -6.60
N ASN A 154 -10.52 -6.68 -5.77
CA ASN A 154 -11.02 -8.03 -6.04
C ASN A 154 -12.48 -8.04 -6.52
N LEU A 155 -13.17 -6.91 -6.30
CA LEU A 155 -14.60 -6.71 -6.57
C LEU A 155 -14.83 -5.40 -7.31
N MET A 156 -15.68 -5.41 -8.34
CA MET A 156 -16.12 -4.21 -9.06
C MET A 156 -17.61 -4.29 -9.35
N LEU A 157 -18.28 -3.12 -9.36
CA LEU A 157 -19.65 -3.06 -9.88
C LEU A 157 -19.65 -3.26 -11.39
N GLU A 158 -20.61 -4.02 -11.90
CA GLU A 158 -20.83 -4.13 -13.32
C GLU A 158 -21.21 -2.76 -13.91
N GLY A 159 -20.66 -2.44 -15.07
CA GLY A 159 -20.86 -1.13 -15.71
C GLY A 159 -20.06 0.01 -15.10
N ALA A 160 -19.16 -0.25 -14.15
CA ALA A 160 -18.21 0.75 -13.67
C ALA A 160 -17.29 1.21 -14.82
N GLN A 161 -17.10 2.51 -14.94
CA GLN A 161 -16.21 3.10 -15.95
C GLN A 161 -14.99 3.70 -15.26
N PRO A 162 -13.95 2.90 -15.04
CA PRO A 162 -12.74 3.40 -14.41
C PRO A 162 -11.99 4.29 -15.38
N GLU A 163 -11.75 5.52 -14.97
CA GLU A 163 -10.98 6.48 -15.72
C GLU A 163 -9.65 6.78 -15.04
N LEU A 164 -8.62 6.94 -15.86
CA LEU A 164 -7.33 7.41 -15.41
C LEU A 164 -7.38 8.94 -15.22
N ASP A 165 -7.00 9.41 -14.05
CA ASP A 165 -6.78 10.85 -13.84
C ASP A 165 -5.50 11.30 -14.57
N ARG A 166 -5.66 11.58 -15.86
CA ARG A 166 -4.55 12.04 -16.72
C ARG A 166 -3.94 13.33 -16.20
N ALA A 167 -4.75 14.25 -15.65
CA ALA A 167 -4.24 15.52 -15.12
C ALA A 167 -3.30 15.29 -13.92
N SER A 168 -3.65 14.35 -13.03
CA SER A 168 -2.78 13.97 -11.92
C SER A 168 -1.47 13.33 -12.41
N LEU A 169 -1.53 12.47 -13.43
CA LEU A 169 -0.34 11.86 -14.03
C LEU A 169 0.58 12.91 -14.66
N TRP A 170 0.01 13.83 -15.44
CA TRP A 170 0.78 14.93 -16.05
C TRP A 170 1.44 15.81 -14.99
N ARG A 171 0.72 16.19 -13.92
CA ARG A 171 1.31 16.95 -12.80
C ARG A 171 2.49 16.22 -12.16
N ARG A 172 2.37 14.91 -11.95
CA ARG A 172 3.46 14.07 -11.43
C ARG A 172 4.64 14.00 -12.40
N ALA A 173 4.37 13.80 -13.70
CA ALA A 173 5.41 13.74 -14.72
C ALA A 173 6.17 15.07 -14.84
N ILE A 174 5.45 16.19 -14.85
CA ILE A 174 6.05 17.53 -14.87
C ILE A 174 6.89 17.75 -13.60
N GLY A 175 6.34 17.43 -12.41
CA GLY A 175 7.07 17.52 -11.15
C GLY A 175 8.36 16.69 -11.14
N GLY A 176 8.30 15.47 -11.68
CA GLY A 176 9.48 14.62 -11.86
C GLY A 176 10.51 15.21 -12.82
N LEU A 177 10.08 15.76 -13.96
CA LEU A 177 10.95 16.42 -14.93
C LEU A 177 11.64 17.62 -14.30
N VAL A 178 10.89 18.48 -13.60
CA VAL A 178 11.45 19.63 -12.86
C VAL A 178 12.50 19.16 -11.84
N GLY A 179 12.22 18.07 -11.11
CA GLY A 179 13.17 17.47 -10.18
C GLY A 179 14.46 17.02 -10.87
N ILE A 180 14.35 16.31 -11.99
CA ILE A 180 15.52 15.84 -12.78
C ILE A 180 16.35 17.03 -13.27
N VAL A 181 15.70 18.05 -13.83
CA VAL A 181 16.37 19.27 -14.30
C VAL A 181 17.05 20.00 -13.12
N GLY A 182 16.37 20.09 -11.97
CA GLY A 182 16.94 20.69 -10.76
C GLY A 182 18.18 19.96 -10.24
N VAL A 183 18.14 18.61 -10.25
CA VAL A 183 19.31 17.79 -9.89
C VAL A 183 20.46 18.01 -10.88
N ALA A 184 20.18 17.95 -12.19
CA ALA A 184 21.22 18.21 -13.20
C ALA A 184 21.83 19.60 -13.08
N ALA A 185 20.99 20.61 -12.84
CA ALA A 185 21.46 21.99 -12.60
C ALA A 185 22.34 22.09 -11.34
N ALA A 186 22.01 21.38 -10.26
CA ALA A 186 22.82 21.33 -9.05
C ALA A 186 24.22 20.75 -9.31
N TYR A 187 24.34 19.67 -10.12
CA TYR A 187 25.62 19.10 -10.49
C TYR A 187 26.45 20.09 -11.35
N VAL A 188 25.82 20.70 -12.35
CA VAL A 188 26.49 21.69 -13.21
C VAL A 188 26.95 22.89 -12.38
N MET A 189 26.10 23.39 -11.48
CA MET A 189 26.40 24.53 -10.62
C MET A 189 27.54 24.21 -9.65
N ALA A 190 27.47 23.06 -8.96
CA ALA A 190 28.53 22.62 -8.05
C ALA A 190 29.87 22.48 -8.79
N TYR A 191 29.86 21.87 -9.98
CA TYR A 191 31.07 21.75 -10.78
C TYR A 191 31.66 23.10 -11.19
N ARG A 192 30.82 24.04 -11.66
CA ARG A 192 31.27 25.38 -12.06
C ARG A 192 31.83 26.19 -10.92
N LEU A 193 31.26 26.08 -9.74
CA LEU A 193 31.64 26.88 -8.58
C LEU A 193 32.83 26.30 -7.78
N GLN A 194 33.07 24.98 -7.85
CA GLN A 194 33.97 24.29 -6.93
C GLN A 194 35.12 23.55 -7.60
N SER A 195 35.09 23.36 -8.95
CA SER A 195 36.08 22.52 -9.63
C SER A 195 37.48 23.17 -9.70
N ASP A 196 37.57 24.51 -9.85
CA ASP A 196 38.83 25.26 -10.05
C ASP A 196 39.80 24.60 -11.04
N GLY A 197 39.27 23.97 -12.09
CA GLY A 197 40.08 23.27 -13.10
C GLY A 197 40.57 21.88 -12.66
N MET A 198 40.31 21.44 -11.41
CA MET A 198 40.75 20.12 -10.89
C MET A 198 39.65 19.06 -10.92
N GLY A 199 38.64 19.24 -11.78
CA GLY A 199 37.55 18.28 -11.96
C GLY A 199 36.67 18.13 -10.73
N TRP A 200 36.30 16.89 -10.39
CA TRP A 200 35.40 16.57 -9.28
C TRP A 200 36.10 16.40 -7.93
N THR A 201 37.37 16.77 -7.79
CA THR A 201 38.15 16.56 -6.56
C THR A 201 37.58 17.27 -5.32
N PHE A 202 36.71 18.26 -5.50
CA PHE A 202 35.96 18.91 -4.42
C PHE A 202 34.92 17.99 -3.76
N LEU A 203 34.55 16.88 -4.41
CA LEU A 203 33.53 15.96 -3.90
C LEU A 203 34.10 15.11 -2.77
N GLY A 204 33.54 15.29 -1.56
CA GLY A 204 33.86 14.53 -0.37
C GLY A 204 32.63 13.80 0.20
N PHE A 205 32.82 13.00 1.24
CA PHE A 205 31.75 12.21 1.87
C PHE A 205 30.61 13.07 2.43
N GLY A 206 30.90 14.31 2.90
CA GLY A 206 29.91 15.24 3.43
C GLY A 206 29.22 16.11 2.38
N HIS A 207 29.59 16.00 1.10
CA HIS A 207 29.08 16.90 0.08
C HIS A 207 27.57 16.66 -0.19
N PRO A 208 26.74 17.73 -0.33
CA PRO A 208 25.28 17.60 -0.52
C PRO A 208 24.88 16.75 -1.72
N LEU A 209 25.66 16.77 -2.82
CA LEU A 209 25.41 15.92 -3.98
C LEU A 209 25.39 14.43 -3.65
N LEU A 210 26.08 14.00 -2.58
CA LEU A 210 26.05 12.61 -2.10
C LEU A 210 25.03 12.42 -0.97
N ILE A 211 25.00 13.35 0.00
CA ILE A 211 24.16 13.22 1.19
C ILE A 211 22.67 13.31 0.87
N CYS A 212 22.26 14.25 -0.01
CA CYS A 212 20.84 14.40 -0.36
C CYS A 212 20.21 13.11 -0.94
N PRO A 213 20.75 12.48 -2.00
CA PRO A 213 20.18 11.24 -2.51
C PRO A 213 20.31 10.08 -1.52
N LEU A 214 21.37 10.05 -0.70
CA LEU A 214 21.53 9.03 0.34
C LEU A 214 20.41 9.10 1.38
N VAL A 215 20.12 10.29 1.91
CA VAL A 215 19.03 10.48 2.89
C VAL A 215 17.69 10.14 2.28
N LEU A 216 17.42 10.53 1.03
CA LEU A 216 16.19 10.17 0.33
C LEU A 216 16.06 8.65 0.14
N CYS A 217 17.15 7.95 -0.17
CA CYS A 217 17.15 6.48 -0.27
C CYS A 217 16.88 5.83 1.10
N ILE A 218 17.47 6.34 2.18
CA ILE A 218 17.22 5.87 3.55
C ILE A 218 15.73 6.05 3.90
N TYR A 219 15.13 7.20 3.58
CA TYR A 219 13.70 7.42 3.80
C TYR A 219 12.82 6.45 2.98
N LEU A 220 13.18 6.23 1.71
CA LEU A 220 12.46 5.28 0.85
C LEU A 220 12.52 3.86 1.39
N ILE A 221 13.68 3.42 1.86
CA ILE A 221 13.86 2.11 2.49
C ILE A 221 13.09 2.03 3.81
N GLY A 222 13.22 3.05 4.67
CA GLY A 222 12.53 3.13 5.95
C GLY A 222 11.01 3.07 5.80
N LEU A 223 10.44 3.83 4.87
CA LEU A 223 9.01 3.79 4.56
C LEU A 223 8.56 2.42 4.05
N ARG A 224 9.38 1.74 3.24
CA ARG A 224 9.06 0.38 2.77
C ARG A 224 9.11 -0.65 3.89
N LEU A 225 10.12 -0.57 4.76
CA LEU A 225 10.24 -1.45 5.93
C LEU A 225 9.06 -1.23 6.87
N LEU A 226 8.74 0.04 7.17
CA LEU A 226 7.58 0.40 7.98
C LEU A 226 6.28 -0.12 7.37
N ALA A 227 6.06 0.07 6.07
CA ALA A 227 4.88 -0.43 5.39
C ALA A 227 4.79 -1.98 5.45
N ARG A 228 5.91 -2.70 5.33
CA ARG A 228 5.94 -4.17 5.47
C ARG A 228 5.66 -4.62 6.90
N LEU A 229 6.24 -3.93 7.89
CA LEU A 229 5.98 -4.23 9.30
C LEU A 229 4.49 -3.99 9.62
N LEU A 230 3.93 -2.87 9.20
CA LEU A 230 2.51 -2.57 9.39
C LEU A 230 1.60 -3.57 8.66
N ALA A 231 1.93 -3.93 7.42
CA ALA A 231 1.18 -4.95 6.68
C ALA A 231 1.21 -6.31 7.38
N GLY A 232 2.37 -6.72 7.91
CA GLY A 232 2.51 -7.96 8.68
C GLY A 232 1.75 -7.92 10.01
N THR A 233 1.75 -6.78 10.71
CA THR A 233 1.05 -6.64 11.99
C THR A 233 -0.46 -6.51 11.81
N LEU A 234 -0.93 -5.87 10.73
CA LEU A 234 -2.36 -5.72 10.43
C LEU A 234 -2.94 -6.97 9.75
N GLN A 235 -2.14 -8.02 9.56
CA GLN A 235 -2.56 -9.23 8.85
C GLN A 235 -3.27 -8.93 7.50
N ILE A 236 -2.90 -7.85 6.83
CA ILE A 236 -3.29 -7.58 5.46
C ILE A 236 -2.53 -8.59 4.59
N ASP A 237 -2.90 -9.84 4.76
CA ASP A 237 -2.32 -10.93 3.99
C ASP A 237 -3.10 -11.07 2.69
N ALA A 238 -2.41 -10.95 1.58
CA ALA A 238 -2.99 -11.21 0.28
C ALA A 238 -3.62 -12.61 0.18
N ARG A 239 -3.14 -13.55 1.00
CA ARG A 239 -3.74 -14.89 1.14
C ARG A 239 -5.08 -14.84 1.86
N GLY A 240 -5.19 -14.12 2.98
CA GLY A 240 -6.44 -13.94 3.70
C GLY A 240 -7.50 -13.23 2.86
N GLU A 241 -7.10 -12.24 2.08
CA GLU A 241 -7.99 -11.61 1.09
C GLU A 241 -8.38 -12.59 -0.03
N ALA A 242 -7.46 -13.38 -0.55
CA ALA A 242 -7.78 -14.40 -1.54
C ALA A 242 -8.77 -15.46 -1.00
N LEU A 243 -8.58 -15.87 0.27
CA LEU A 243 -9.49 -16.81 0.95
C LEU A 243 -10.91 -16.27 1.04
N LYS A 244 -11.11 -14.99 1.31
CA LYS A 244 -12.44 -14.39 1.34
C LYS A 244 -13.22 -14.63 0.04
N TYR A 245 -12.54 -14.53 -1.11
CA TYR A 245 -13.19 -14.62 -2.41
C TYR A 245 -13.22 -16.04 -3.01
N ARG A 246 -12.34 -16.96 -2.58
CA ARG A 246 -12.29 -18.33 -3.12
C ARG A 246 -12.41 -19.43 -2.06
N GLY A 247 -12.38 -19.05 -0.77
CA GLY A 247 -12.46 -19.99 0.33
C GLY A 247 -13.81 -20.70 0.38
N ILE A 248 -13.78 -21.94 0.87
CA ILE A 248 -14.97 -22.74 1.14
C ILE A 248 -15.35 -22.52 2.58
N GLY A 249 -16.63 -22.21 2.83
CA GLY A 249 -17.19 -22.08 4.17
C GLY A 249 -17.26 -23.41 4.88
N ALA A 250 -16.89 -23.44 6.14
CA ALA A 250 -17.04 -24.57 7.02
C ALA A 250 -17.23 -24.09 8.48
N GLU A 251 -17.88 -24.92 9.27
CA GLU A 251 -18.01 -24.72 10.71
C GLU A 251 -16.82 -25.40 11.41
N ALA A 252 -16.06 -24.63 12.19
CA ALA A 252 -14.91 -25.12 12.91
C ALA A 252 -15.15 -25.10 14.42
N ARG A 253 -14.65 -26.12 15.12
CA ARG A 253 -14.60 -26.17 16.55
C ARG A 253 -13.29 -25.60 17.05
N VAL A 254 -13.35 -24.66 18.00
CA VAL A 254 -12.17 -24.13 18.68
C VAL A 254 -11.67 -25.14 19.71
N LEU A 255 -10.48 -25.67 19.49
CA LEU A 255 -9.83 -26.65 20.39
C LEU A 255 -9.06 -25.96 21.52
N ASP A 256 -8.33 -24.90 21.17
CA ASP A 256 -7.47 -24.18 22.10
C ASP A 256 -7.36 -22.70 21.69
N VAL A 257 -7.18 -21.83 22.68
CA VAL A 257 -6.99 -20.39 22.49
C VAL A 257 -5.88 -19.91 23.41
N ARG A 258 -4.81 -19.40 22.83
CA ARG A 258 -3.64 -18.93 23.60
C ARG A 258 -3.12 -17.61 23.08
N GLN A 259 -2.60 -16.77 23.96
CA GLN A 259 -1.89 -15.55 23.58
C GLN A 259 -0.48 -15.90 23.13
N THR A 260 -0.04 -15.27 22.03
CA THR A 260 1.32 -15.49 21.47
C THR A 260 2.40 -14.64 22.14
N GLY A 261 2.02 -13.70 23.02
CA GLY A 261 2.93 -12.73 23.63
C GLY A 261 3.25 -11.52 22.76
N THR A 262 2.71 -11.47 21.54
CA THR A 262 2.84 -10.31 20.64
C THR A 262 1.72 -9.31 20.90
N TYR A 263 2.05 -8.02 20.99
CA TYR A 263 1.08 -6.94 21.18
C TYR A 263 1.27 -5.86 20.11
N VAL A 264 0.19 -5.36 19.55
CA VAL A 264 0.18 -4.21 18.63
C VAL A 264 -0.92 -3.25 19.09
N ASN A 265 -0.57 -1.99 19.35
CA ASN A 265 -1.49 -0.98 19.87
C ASN A 265 -2.30 -1.48 21.08
N GLU A 266 -1.61 -2.10 22.05
CA GLU A 266 -2.21 -2.71 23.26
C GLU A 266 -3.14 -3.91 22.99
N GLN A 267 -3.30 -4.34 21.75
CA GLN A 267 -4.08 -5.52 21.39
C GLN A 267 -3.18 -6.75 21.35
N PRO A 268 -3.46 -7.79 22.18
CA PRO A 268 -2.74 -9.04 22.14
C PRO A 268 -3.06 -9.83 20.88
N GLN A 269 -2.05 -10.49 20.35
CA GLN A 269 -2.24 -11.51 19.33
C GLN A 269 -2.65 -12.82 19.98
N VAL A 270 -3.76 -13.38 19.53
CA VAL A 270 -4.32 -14.65 19.99
C VAL A 270 -4.22 -15.68 18.87
N GLU A 271 -3.75 -16.88 19.18
CA GLU A 271 -3.72 -18.02 18.30
C GLU A 271 -4.86 -18.96 18.64
N PHE A 272 -5.69 -19.28 17.66
CA PHE A 272 -6.79 -20.24 17.75
C PHE A 272 -6.37 -21.54 17.07
N GLN A 273 -6.52 -22.66 17.78
CA GLN A 273 -6.40 -24.00 17.21
C GLN A 273 -7.81 -24.45 16.84
N LEU A 274 -8.01 -24.77 15.57
CA LEU A 274 -9.31 -25.06 14.99
C LEU A 274 -9.32 -26.49 14.45
N GLU A 275 -10.47 -27.17 14.60
CA GLU A 275 -10.76 -28.45 13.97
C GLU A 275 -12.05 -28.31 13.16
N TYR A 276 -12.04 -28.75 11.91
CA TYR A 276 -13.19 -28.64 11.03
C TYR A 276 -13.25 -29.83 10.06
N LEU A 277 -14.41 -30.05 9.46
CA LEU A 277 -14.60 -31.03 8.40
C LEU A 277 -14.47 -30.34 7.04
N ASP A 278 -13.60 -30.87 6.20
CA ASP A 278 -13.53 -30.42 4.82
C ASP A 278 -14.73 -30.93 3.99
N ARG A 279 -14.85 -30.46 2.75
CA ARG A 279 -15.95 -30.84 1.85
C ARG A 279 -16.03 -32.37 1.58
N GLU A 280 -14.91 -33.05 1.77
CA GLU A 280 -14.78 -34.51 1.58
C GLU A 280 -15.10 -35.31 2.86
N GLY A 281 -15.40 -34.62 3.96
CA GLY A 281 -15.70 -35.21 5.26
C GLY A 281 -14.45 -35.60 6.09
N ASN A 282 -13.26 -35.15 5.70
CA ASN A 282 -12.05 -35.41 6.47
C ASN A 282 -11.88 -34.36 7.57
N VAL A 283 -11.44 -34.81 8.74
CA VAL A 283 -11.10 -33.93 9.85
C VAL A 283 -9.79 -33.22 9.55
N GLN A 284 -9.80 -31.90 9.56
CA GLN A 284 -8.64 -31.03 9.35
C GLN A 284 -8.36 -30.21 10.61
N GLN A 285 -7.08 -29.94 10.86
CA GLN A 285 -6.66 -29.02 11.92
C GLN A 285 -5.87 -27.87 11.34
N ALA A 286 -6.20 -26.67 11.80
CA ALA A 286 -5.53 -25.45 11.36
C ALA A 286 -5.32 -24.49 12.54
N SER A 287 -4.39 -23.54 12.39
CA SER A 287 -4.21 -22.46 13.35
C SER A 287 -4.39 -21.11 12.70
N VAL A 288 -5.10 -20.21 13.39
CA VAL A 288 -5.33 -18.83 12.95
C VAL A 288 -4.84 -17.88 14.03
N ARG A 289 -4.10 -16.84 13.64
CA ARG A 289 -3.64 -15.79 14.54
C ARG A 289 -4.38 -14.50 14.25
N ARG A 290 -4.92 -13.87 15.29
CA ARG A 290 -5.69 -12.64 15.18
C ARG A 290 -5.34 -11.69 16.34
N PHE A 291 -5.32 -10.38 16.06
CA PHE A 291 -5.28 -9.37 17.12
C PHE A 291 -6.70 -9.15 17.64
N VAL A 292 -6.84 -9.16 18.95
CA VAL A 292 -8.14 -9.03 19.62
C VAL A 292 -8.09 -7.77 20.48
N ALA A 293 -9.11 -6.93 20.40
CA ALA A 293 -9.18 -5.76 21.26
C ALA A 293 -9.30 -6.21 22.73
N LEU A 294 -8.69 -5.46 23.66
CA LEU A 294 -8.72 -5.82 25.09
C LEU A 294 -10.15 -6.00 25.64
N LEU A 295 -11.09 -5.21 25.13
CA LEU A 295 -12.50 -5.29 25.50
C LEU A 295 -13.18 -6.57 24.99
N ASP A 296 -12.68 -7.15 23.91
CA ASP A 296 -13.25 -8.34 23.29
C ASP A 296 -12.59 -9.65 23.75
N LEU A 297 -11.55 -9.56 24.59
CA LEU A 297 -10.88 -10.76 25.13
C LEU A 297 -11.81 -11.65 25.95
N ALA A 298 -12.79 -11.06 26.63
CA ALA A 298 -13.79 -11.80 27.40
C ALA A 298 -14.80 -12.53 26.48
N ASN A 299 -14.99 -12.05 25.26
CA ASN A 299 -15.96 -12.55 24.28
C ASN A 299 -15.31 -13.43 23.21
N ILE A 300 -14.06 -13.87 23.42
CA ILE A 300 -13.38 -14.78 22.49
C ILE A 300 -14.21 -16.05 22.32
N PRO A 301 -14.56 -16.43 21.07
CA PRO A 301 -15.34 -17.63 20.81
C PRO A 301 -14.56 -18.88 21.25
N ARG A 302 -15.19 -19.72 22.06
CA ARG A 302 -14.63 -20.99 22.56
C ARG A 302 -15.41 -22.21 22.08
N GLY A 303 -16.40 -22.00 21.21
CA GLY A 303 -17.27 -23.03 20.67
C GLY A 303 -17.06 -23.25 19.18
N GLN A 304 -18.17 -23.21 18.45
CA GLN A 304 -18.16 -23.25 16.98
C GLN A 304 -17.99 -21.86 16.42
N VAL A 305 -17.24 -21.77 15.30
CA VAL A 305 -16.96 -20.54 14.57
C VAL A 305 -17.01 -20.82 13.08
N ASP A 306 -17.49 -19.86 12.30
CA ASP A 306 -17.47 -19.94 10.86
C ASP A 306 -16.10 -19.59 10.32
N ILE A 307 -15.63 -20.41 9.39
CA ILE A 307 -14.32 -20.25 8.76
C ILE A 307 -14.42 -20.36 7.23
N LEU A 308 -13.44 -19.77 6.59
CA LEU A 308 -13.15 -20.01 5.17
C LEU A 308 -11.82 -20.75 5.07
N TYR A 309 -11.78 -21.88 4.37
CA TYR A 309 -10.54 -22.60 4.12
C TYR A 309 -10.19 -22.65 2.63
N ASP A 310 -8.89 -22.74 2.32
CA ASP A 310 -8.41 -22.87 0.95
C ASP A 310 -8.59 -24.32 0.46
N PRO A 311 -9.28 -24.57 -0.67
CA PRO A 311 -9.40 -25.92 -1.22
C PRO A 311 -8.06 -26.55 -1.59
N ASP A 312 -7.05 -25.73 -1.95
CA ASP A 312 -5.73 -26.19 -2.36
C ASP A 312 -4.76 -26.36 -1.17
N ASP A 313 -4.97 -25.58 -0.07
CA ASP A 313 -4.17 -25.63 1.16
C ASP A 313 -5.08 -25.62 2.39
N ARG A 314 -5.53 -26.77 2.81
CA ARG A 314 -6.49 -26.98 3.91
C ARG A 314 -6.03 -26.43 5.27
N ARG A 315 -4.71 -26.10 5.42
CA ARG A 315 -4.17 -25.46 6.61
C ARG A 315 -4.32 -23.94 6.59
N SER A 316 -4.55 -23.38 5.41
CA SER A 316 -4.79 -21.96 5.22
C SER A 316 -6.27 -21.66 5.48
N VAL A 317 -6.53 -21.06 6.63
CA VAL A 317 -7.89 -20.83 7.14
C VAL A 317 -8.02 -19.37 7.57
N ARG A 318 -9.20 -18.80 7.36
CA ARG A 318 -9.60 -17.47 7.87
C ARG A 318 -10.89 -17.62 8.68
N MET A 319 -10.92 -17.05 9.86
CA MET A 319 -12.18 -16.90 10.63
C MET A 319 -12.99 -15.75 10.02
N GLU A 320 -14.29 -15.96 9.87
CA GLU A 320 -15.19 -14.85 9.53
C GLU A 320 -15.35 -13.93 10.74
N ASP A 321 -15.48 -12.63 10.47
CA ASP A 321 -15.76 -11.65 11.51
C ASP A 321 -17.23 -11.79 11.90
N ALA A 322 -17.49 -12.11 13.17
CA ALA A 322 -18.82 -12.18 13.75
C ALA A 322 -19.41 -10.78 13.95
#